data_2c60dfbd7be5ac1da6450650905ffbd7
#
_entry.id   2c60dfbd7be5ac1da6450650905ffbd7
#
_cell.length_a   1.000
_cell.length_b   1.000
_cell.length_c   1.000
_cell.angle_alpha   90.00
_cell.angle_beta   90.00
_cell.angle_gamma   90.00
#
_symmetry.space_group_name_H-M   'P 1'
#
loop_
_entity.id
_entity.type
_entity.pdbx_description
1 polymer ?
#
loop_
_entity_poly.entity_id
_entity_poly.type
_entity_poly.pdbx_seq_one_letter_code
_entity_poly.pdbx_strand_id
1 'polypeptide(L)'
;MISVIKINNIIHLLQDKNTSNWSNDEVLSKEFESLGFYISNHPLKDFEDVLKQYNVKTFKDFENSSVNESFIAGTVMSVKEKRTSKGNSFAVIKFSDLSKVYELYLFSEILELNREYLIEGKSFLLTVIKDKENQENRFRRINVRKIVSLDKITKLNYVNVEIE
;
A
#
# COMPACT_ATOMS: atom_id res chain seq x y z
N MET A 1 1.90 8.52 18.66
CA MET A 1 2.40 9.89 18.47
C MET A 1 3.91 9.85 18.31
N ILE A 2 4.45 10.40 17.22
CA ILE A 2 5.90 10.45 16.98
C ILE A 2 6.45 11.63 17.75
N SER A 3 7.51 11.41 18.55
CA SER A 3 8.09 12.51 19.31
C SER A 3 8.80 13.50 18.38
N VAL A 4 8.71 14.80 18.68
CA VAL A 4 9.40 15.88 17.97
C VAL A 4 10.91 15.62 17.87
N ILE A 5 11.51 14.93 18.87
CA ILE A 5 12.91 14.52 18.90
C ILE A 5 13.25 13.56 17.75
N LYS A 6 12.38 12.59 17.43
CA LYS A 6 12.58 11.68 16.29
C LYS A 6 12.53 12.41 14.96
N ILE A 7 11.59 13.33 14.80
CA ILE A 7 11.46 14.15 13.58
C ILE A 7 12.70 15.02 13.40
N ASN A 8 13.17 15.68 14.45
CA ASN A 8 14.36 16.53 14.38
C ASN A 8 15.63 15.73 14.06
N ASN A 9 15.78 14.52 14.61
CA ASN A 9 16.92 13.65 14.30
C ASN A 9 16.93 13.24 12.83
N ILE A 10 15.77 13.02 12.24
CA ILE A 10 15.65 12.65 10.81
C ILE A 10 15.90 13.85 9.92
N ILE A 11 15.38 15.01 10.24
CA ILE A 11 15.68 16.25 9.52
C ILE A 11 17.20 16.48 9.56
N HIS A 12 17.84 16.24 10.68
CA HIS A 12 19.30 16.36 10.82
C HIS A 12 20.05 15.33 9.98
N LEU A 13 19.58 14.07 9.93
CA LEU A 13 20.16 13.02 9.07
C LEU A 13 20.00 13.35 7.58
N LEU A 14 18.87 13.93 7.18
CA LEU A 14 18.59 14.32 5.79
C LEU A 14 19.39 15.60 5.39
N GLN A 15 19.83 16.40 6.37
CA GLN A 15 20.66 17.60 6.15
C GLN A 15 22.16 17.33 6.22
N ASP A 16 22.58 16.14 6.66
CA ASP A 16 23.98 15.79 6.73
C ASP A 16 24.58 15.66 5.32
N LYS A 17 25.72 16.32 5.09
CA LYS A 17 26.39 16.39 3.78
C LYS A 17 26.77 15.04 3.17
N ASN A 18 26.73 13.96 3.98
CA ASN A 18 26.96 12.60 3.52
C ASN A 18 25.75 11.93 2.85
N THR A 19 24.54 12.53 2.93
CA THR A 19 23.33 11.99 2.30
C THR A 19 23.17 12.40 0.84
N SER A 20 24.02 13.28 0.33
CA SER A 20 23.95 13.79 -1.05
C SER A 20 24.13 12.72 -2.14
N ASN A 21 24.62 11.53 -1.78
CA ASN A 21 24.84 10.41 -2.68
C ASN A 21 23.81 9.27 -2.54
N TRP A 22 22.82 9.41 -1.66
CA TRP A 22 21.80 8.37 -1.51
C TRP A 22 20.80 8.44 -2.66
N SER A 23 20.42 7.27 -3.18
CA SER A 23 19.31 7.16 -4.11
C SER A 23 18.00 7.49 -3.40
N ASN A 24 16.97 7.86 -4.18
CA ASN A 24 15.63 8.10 -3.62
C ASN A 24 15.11 6.89 -2.83
N ASP A 25 15.41 5.67 -3.29
CA ASP A 25 15.00 4.44 -2.62
C ASP A 25 15.69 4.26 -1.26
N GLU A 26 16.97 4.63 -1.15
CA GLU A 26 17.69 4.59 0.12
C GLU A 26 17.15 5.61 1.12
N VAL A 27 16.83 6.83 0.67
CA VAL A 27 16.21 7.87 1.51
C VAL A 27 14.86 7.40 2.02
N LEU A 28 14.00 6.88 1.14
CA LEU A 28 12.67 6.38 1.49
C LEU A 28 12.74 5.18 2.46
N SER A 29 13.69 4.26 2.24
CA SER A 29 13.91 3.12 3.14
C SER A 29 14.32 3.58 4.53
N LYS A 30 15.22 4.58 4.62
CA LYS A 30 15.67 5.14 5.90
C LYS A 30 14.55 5.90 6.63
N GLU A 31 13.73 6.66 5.91
CA GLU A 31 12.57 7.32 6.49
C GLU A 31 11.58 6.30 7.06
N PHE A 32 11.26 5.27 6.29
CA PHE A 32 10.34 4.22 6.71
C PHE A 32 10.88 3.44 7.92
N GLU A 33 12.17 3.04 7.90
CA GLU A 33 12.82 2.34 8.98
C GLU A 33 12.80 3.15 10.30
N SER A 34 12.98 4.45 10.19
CA SER A 34 13.09 5.35 11.35
C SER A 34 11.74 5.81 11.90
N LEU A 35 10.74 6.05 11.06
CA LEU A 35 9.45 6.66 11.41
C LEU A 35 8.26 5.72 11.26
N GLY A 36 8.37 4.68 10.45
CA GLY A 36 7.27 3.80 10.09
C GLY A 36 6.27 4.41 9.10
N PHE A 37 6.64 5.52 8.41
CA PHE A 37 5.89 6.14 7.31
C PHE A 37 6.82 7.01 6.44
N TYR A 38 6.35 7.36 5.23
CA TYR A 38 7.12 8.16 4.28
C TYR A 38 6.83 9.65 4.46
N ILE A 39 7.88 10.48 4.53
CA ILE A 39 7.79 11.95 4.64
C ILE A 39 8.09 12.60 3.29
N SER A 40 9.24 12.27 2.67
CA SER A 40 9.77 12.99 1.52
C SER A 40 8.97 12.69 0.25
N ASN A 41 8.71 11.42 -0.02
CA ASN A 41 7.97 11.02 -1.20
C ASN A 41 7.29 9.66 -0.99
N HIS A 42 6.03 9.52 -1.38
CA HIS A 42 5.32 8.26 -1.29
C HIS A 42 5.66 7.38 -2.50
N PRO A 43 5.98 6.07 -2.33
CA PRO A 43 6.35 5.19 -3.45
C PRO A 43 5.30 5.10 -4.56
N LEU A 44 4.02 5.32 -4.26
CA LEU A 44 2.96 5.34 -5.27
C LEU A 44 3.09 6.48 -6.29
N LYS A 45 3.88 7.51 -6.02
CA LYS A 45 4.12 8.58 -7.00
C LYS A 45 4.85 8.09 -8.24
N ASP A 46 5.69 7.07 -8.11
CA ASP A 46 6.41 6.47 -9.25
C ASP A 46 5.46 5.72 -10.20
N PHE A 47 4.23 5.44 -9.76
CA PHE A 47 3.20 4.74 -10.52
C PHE A 47 2.03 5.64 -10.95
N GLU A 48 2.20 6.97 -10.90
CA GLU A 48 1.11 7.94 -11.12
C GLU A 48 0.35 7.70 -12.44
N ASP A 49 1.03 7.37 -13.53
CA ASP A 49 0.41 7.11 -14.82
C ASP A 49 -0.48 5.85 -14.79
N VAL A 50 0.00 4.79 -14.15
CA VAL A 50 -0.77 3.56 -13.94
C VAL A 50 -2.00 3.83 -13.07
N LEU A 51 -1.84 4.58 -11.99
CA LEU A 51 -2.94 4.94 -11.09
C LEU A 51 -4.03 5.75 -11.82
N LYS A 52 -3.64 6.67 -12.68
CA LYS A 52 -4.57 7.44 -13.54
C LYS A 52 -5.26 6.56 -14.56
N GLN A 53 -4.51 5.68 -15.26
CA GLN A 53 -5.04 4.77 -16.27
C GLN A 53 -6.13 3.86 -15.72
N TYR A 54 -5.96 3.35 -14.51
CA TYR A 54 -6.94 2.48 -13.83
C TYR A 54 -7.98 3.24 -13.00
N ASN A 55 -7.97 4.59 -13.05
CA ASN A 55 -8.87 5.43 -12.25
C ASN A 55 -8.86 5.04 -10.75
N VAL A 56 -7.67 4.85 -10.21
CA VAL A 56 -7.45 4.40 -8.84
C VAL A 56 -7.86 5.50 -7.86
N LYS A 57 -8.68 5.14 -6.88
CA LYS A 57 -9.08 6.04 -5.79
C LYS A 57 -8.14 5.92 -4.62
N THR A 58 -8.02 6.99 -3.82
CA THR A 58 -7.40 6.87 -2.51
C THR A 58 -8.29 6.01 -1.60
N PHE A 59 -7.68 5.36 -0.61
CA PHE A 59 -8.46 4.56 0.34
C PHE A 59 -9.51 5.42 1.06
N LYS A 60 -9.15 6.64 1.47
CA LYS A 60 -10.06 7.58 2.12
C LYS A 60 -11.26 7.94 1.24
N ASP A 61 -11.04 8.21 -0.05
CA ASP A 61 -12.12 8.53 -0.98
C ASP A 61 -13.03 7.33 -1.22
N PHE A 62 -12.45 6.13 -1.37
CA PHE A 62 -13.24 4.91 -1.48
C PHE A 62 -14.05 4.62 -0.21
N GLU A 63 -13.42 4.67 0.96
CA GLU A 63 -14.06 4.44 2.27
C GLU A 63 -15.31 5.33 2.44
N ASN A 64 -15.22 6.61 2.08
CA ASN A 64 -16.30 7.60 2.22
C ASN A 64 -17.29 7.62 1.04
N SER A 65 -17.02 6.90 -0.04
CA SER A 65 -17.91 6.87 -1.22
C SER A 65 -19.07 5.90 -1.05
N SER A 66 -20.13 6.09 -1.83
CA SER A 66 -21.23 5.12 -1.98
C SER A 66 -20.91 3.95 -2.92
N VAL A 67 -19.74 3.99 -3.58
CA VAL A 67 -19.31 2.96 -4.53
C VAL A 67 -18.98 1.68 -3.78
N ASN A 68 -19.49 0.54 -4.28
CA ASN A 68 -19.30 -0.76 -3.62
C ASN A 68 -18.00 -1.45 -4.01
N GLU A 69 -17.47 -1.21 -5.21
CA GLU A 69 -16.25 -1.82 -5.74
C GLU A 69 -15.38 -0.76 -6.40
N SER A 70 -14.07 -0.82 -6.18
CA SER A 70 -13.12 0.13 -6.79
C SER A 70 -11.72 -0.47 -6.84
N PHE A 71 -10.87 0.18 -7.64
CA PHE A 71 -9.43 0.05 -7.55
C PHE A 71 -8.90 1.06 -6.54
N ILE A 72 -8.06 0.56 -5.63
CA ILE A 72 -7.21 1.38 -4.74
C ILE A 72 -5.77 0.91 -4.90
N ALA A 73 -4.83 1.67 -4.41
CA ALA A 73 -3.42 1.27 -4.40
C ALA A 73 -2.82 1.50 -3.03
N GLY A 74 -1.80 0.71 -2.70
CA GLY A 74 -1.09 0.87 -1.43
C GLY A 74 0.31 0.28 -1.48
N THR A 75 1.19 0.87 -0.71
CA THR A 75 2.52 0.35 -0.42
C THR A 75 2.48 -0.42 0.88
N VAL A 76 3.03 -1.64 0.88
CA VAL A 76 3.07 -2.51 2.05
C VAL A 76 3.99 -1.92 3.11
N MET A 77 3.47 -1.72 4.31
CA MET A 77 4.21 -1.26 5.48
C MET A 77 4.53 -2.40 6.45
N SER A 78 3.62 -3.36 6.59
CA SER A 78 3.86 -4.57 7.38
C SER A 78 2.90 -5.67 6.99
N VAL A 79 3.33 -6.92 7.18
CA VAL A 79 2.54 -8.13 6.97
C VAL A 79 2.54 -8.96 8.24
N LYS A 80 1.36 -9.28 8.76
CA LYS A 80 1.19 -10.13 9.94
C LYS A 80 0.29 -11.31 9.60
N GLU A 81 0.88 -12.48 9.41
CA GLU A 81 0.13 -13.71 9.21
C GLU A 81 -0.44 -14.22 10.52
N LYS A 82 -1.68 -14.68 10.46
CA LYS A 82 -2.43 -15.27 11.58
C LYS A 82 -3.20 -16.49 11.10
N ARG A 83 -3.73 -17.26 12.06
CA ARG A 83 -4.63 -18.38 11.81
C ARG A 83 -5.98 -18.15 12.49
N THR A 84 -7.03 -18.54 11.79
CA THR A 84 -8.38 -18.59 12.37
C THR A 84 -8.49 -19.76 13.35
N SER A 85 -9.54 -19.78 14.18
CA SER A 85 -9.85 -20.92 15.06
C SER A 85 -10.05 -22.25 14.31
N LYS A 86 -10.40 -22.17 13.02
CA LYS A 86 -10.55 -23.33 12.11
C LYS A 86 -9.23 -23.73 11.42
N GLY A 87 -8.11 -23.07 11.76
CA GLY A 87 -6.78 -23.36 11.19
C GLY A 87 -6.46 -22.71 9.84
N ASN A 88 -7.38 -21.94 9.24
CA ASN A 88 -7.14 -21.25 7.97
C ASN A 88 -6.21 -20.06 8.18
N SER A 89 -5.23 -19.91 7.30
CA SER A 89 -4.30 -18.77 7.32
C SER A 89 -4.98 -17.50 6.76
N PHE A 90 -4.66 -16.35 7.34
CA PHE A 90 -4.97 -15.05 6.81
C PHE A 90 -3.86 -14.06 7.18
N ALA A 91 -3.74 -12.97 6.46
CA ALA A 91 -2.81 -11.91 6.80
C ALA A 91 -3.54 -10.60 7.07
N VAL A 92 -3.06 -9.87 8.06
CA VAL A 92 -3.38 -8.46 8.27
C VAL A 92 -2.23 -7.67 7.66
N ILE A 93 -2.52 -6.92 6.61
CA ILE A 93 -1.53 -6.13 5.90
C ILE A 93 -1.82 -4.66 6.14
N LYS A 94 -0.81 -3.97 6.64
CA LYS A 94 -0.82 -2.53 6.75
C LYS A 94 -0.29 -1.94 5.45
N PHE A 95 -1.12 -1.13 4.82
CA PHE A 95 -0.79 -0.36 3.62
C PHE A 95 -0.73 1.13 3.92
N SER A 96 0.01 1.87 3.11
CA SER A 96 -0.12 3.31 3.02
C SER A 96 -0.44 3.74 1.59
N ASP A 97 -1.26 4.75 1.44
CA ASP A 97 -1.44 5.48 0.19
C ASP A 97 -1.20 6.99 0.39
N LEU A 98 -1.51 7.80 -0.60
CA LEU A 98 -1.34 9.25 -0.53
C LEU A 98 -2.30 9.95 0.45
N SER A 99 -3.29 9.23 0.99
CA SER A 99 -4.31 9.79 1.88
C SER A 99 -4.14 9.38 3.35
N LYS A 100 -3.80 8.12 3.60
CA LYS A 100 -3.67 7.58 4.96
C LYS A 100 -3.00 6.21 4.99
N VAL A 101 -2.71 5.76 6.20
CA VAL A 101 -2.36 4.37 6.50
C VAL A 101 -3.64 3.61 6.83
N TYR A 102 -3.77 2.38 6.32
CA TYR A 102 -4.93 1.53 6.52
C TYR A 102 -4.56 0.04 6.57
N GLU A 103 -5.45 -0.77 7.13
CA GLU A 103 -5.24 -2.21 7.24
C GLU A 103 -6.31 -2.96 6.44
N LEU A 104 -5.89 -4.00 5.73
CA LEU A 104 -6.77 -4.93 5.02
C LEU A 104 -6.44 -6.37 5.39
N TYR A 105 -7.46 -7.22 5.27
CA TYR A 105 -7.37 -8.64 5.55
C TYR A 105 -7.31 -9.42 4.23
N LEU A 106 -6.26 -10.21 4.05
CA LEU A 106 -6.12 -11.16 2.95
C LEU A 106 -6.36 -12.56 3.47
N PHE A 107 -7.42 -13.19 2.98
CA PHE A 107 -7.76 -14.56 3.36
C PHE A 107 -6.99 -15.58 2.50
N SER A 108 -6.98 -16.83 2.97
CA SER A 108 -6.07 -17.91 2.52
C SER A 108 -5.84 -17.95 1.01
N GLU A 109 -6.87 -17.88 0.20
CA GLU A 109 -6.76 -18.02 -1.26
C GLU A 109 -5.92 -16.91 -1.89
N ILE A 110 -6.21 -15.64 -1.54
CA ILE A 110 -5.48 -14.47 -2.07
C ILE A 110 -4.10 -14.39 -1.42
N LEU A 111 -3.98 -14.74 -0.14
CA LEU A 111 -2.73 -14.74 0.57
C LEU A 111 -1.73 -15.75 -0.03
N GLU A 112 -2.15 -16.98 -0.28
CA GLU A 112 -1.30 -18.04 -0.83
C GLU A 112 -0.74 -17.68 -2.20
N LEU A 113 -1.56 -17.09 -3.07
CA LEU A 113 -1.15 -16.67 -4.41
C LEU A 113 -0.14 -15.50 -4.42
N ASN A 114 -0.10 -14.73 -3.35
CA ASN A 114 0.66 -13.47 -3.33
C ASN A 114 1.71 -13.39 -2.20
N ARG A 115 1.78 -14.39 -1.31
CA ARG A 115 2.61 -14.38 -0.11
C ARG A 115 4.06 -13.95 -0.38
N GLU A 116 4.67 -14.50 -1.42
CA GLU A 116 6.08 -14.22 -1.76
C GLU A 116 6.31 -12.79 -2.27
N TYR A 117 5.26 -12.13 -2.75
CA TYR A 117 5.34 -10.76 -3.29
C TYR A 117 4.98 -9.68 -2.28
N LEU A 118 4.32 -10.06 -1.18
CA LEU A 118 3.87 -9.14 -0.13
C LEU A 118 5.04 -8.73 0.78
N ILE A 119 5.95 -7.96 0.23
CA ILE A 119 7.18 -7.50 0.88
C ILE A 119 7.01 -6.01 1.24
N GLU A 120 7.50 -5.62 2.41
CA GLU A 120 7.52 -4.21 2.84
C GLU A 120 8.19 -3.30 1.79
N GLY A 121 7.62 -2.15 1.55
CA GLY A 121 8.05 -1.20 0.52
C GLY A 121 7.54 -1.47 -0.89
N LYS A 122 6.94 -2.65 -1.17
CA LYS A 122 6.34 -2.94 -2.48
C LYS A 122 4.93 -2.37 -2.60
N SER A 123 4.61 -1.91 -3.80
CA SER A 123 3.34 -1.26 -4.12
C SER A 123 2.43 -2.15 -4.97
N PHE A 124 1.14 -2.14 -4.65
CA PHE A 124 0.13 -2.99 -5.26
C PHE A 124 -1.10 -2.21 -5.69
N LEU A 125 -1.71 -2.66 -6.79
CA LEU A 125 -3.07 -2.35 -7.17
C LEU A 125 -4.01 -3.38 -6.55
N LEU A 126 -5.04 -2.92 -5.87
CA LEU A 126 -5.99 -3.74 -5.13
C LEU A 126 -7.39 -3.53 -5.71
N THR A 127 -8.08 -4.62 -6.04
CA THR A 127 -9.52 -4.58 -6.27
C THR A 127 -10.21 -4.84 -4.93
N VAL A 128 -10.98 -3.88 -4.46
CA VAL A 128 -11.65 -3.92 -3.16
C VAL A 128 -13.15 -3.79 -3.30
N ILE A 129 -13.88 -4.45 -2.40
CA ILE A 129 -15.33 -4.43 -2.34
C ILE A 129 -15.80 -4.16 -0.91
N LYS A 130 -16.85 -3.36 -0.77
CA LYS A 130 -17.54 -3.18 0.50
C LYS A 130 -18.58 -4.27 0.70
N ASP A 131 -18.68 -4.78 1.92
CA ASP A 131 -19.77 -5.67 2.29
C ASP A 131 -21.13 -4.97 2.14
N LYS A 132 -22.19 -5.77 1.97
CA LYS A 132 -23.55 -5.26 1.97
C LYS A 132 -23.84 -4.57 3.30
N GLU A 133 -24.55 -3.46 3.23
CA GLU A 133 -24.97 -2.73 4.41
C GLU A 133 -25.93 -3.58 5.24
N ASN A 134 -25.55 -3.90 6.47
CA ASN A 134 -26.41 -4.55 7.45
C ASN A 134 -26.95 -3.47 8.40
N GLN A 135 -28.23 -3.57 8.78
CA GLN A 135 -28.87 -2.61 9.69
C GLN A 135 -28.18 -2.45 11.05
N GLU A 136 -27.34 -3.43 11.44
CA GLU A 136 -26.63 -3.42 12.71
C GLU A 136 -25.22 -2.80 12.65
N ASN A 137 -24.64 -2.64 11.45
CA ASN A 137 -23.25 -2.18 11.31
C ASN A 137 -23.14 -1.01 10.33
N ARG A 138 -22.96 0.20 10.86
CA ARG A 138 -22.72 1.41 10.07
C ARG A 138 -21.39 1.38 9.31
N PHE A 139 -20.45 0.51 9.72
CA PHE A 139 -19.14 0.37 9.08
C PHE A 139 -19.12 -0.86 8.19
N ARG A 140 -19.14 -0.63 6.88
CA ARG A 140 -19.03 -1.69 5.88
C ARG A 140 -17.59 -2.17 5.81
N ARG A 141 -17.37 -3.47 6.08
CA ARG A 141 -16.04 -4.07 5.92
C ARG A 141 -15.60 -3.98 4.46
N ILE A 142 -14.33 -3.63 4.26
CA ILE A 142 -13.69 -3.61 2.95
C ILE A 142 -12.89 -4.90 2.79
N ASN A 143 -13.21 -5.67 1.75
CA ASN A 143 -12.56 -6.93 1.43
C ASN A 143 -11.73 -6.80 0.16
N VAL A 144 -10.59 -7.48 0.11
CA VAL A 144 -9.74 -7.55 -1.08
C VAL A 144 -10.22 -8.72 -1.95
N ARG A 145 -10.48 -8.45 -3.24
CA ARG A 145 -10.80 -9.44 -4.25
C ARG A 145 -9.61 -9.87 -5.08
N LYS A 146 -8.74 -8.92 -5.39
CA LYS A 146 -7.56 -9.15 -6.20
C LYS A 146 -6.45 -8.21 -5.78
N ILE A 147 -5.22 -8.67 -5.90
CA ILE A 147 -4.01 -7.89 -5.67
C ILE A 147 -3.03 -8.13 -6.81
N VAL A 148 -2.44 -7.07 -7.35
CA VAL A 148 -1.47 -7.13 -8.44
C VAL A 148 -0.32 -6.17 -8.15
N SER A 149 0.92 -6.62 -8.30
CA SER A 149 2.09 -5.75 -8.17
C SER A 149 2.08 -4.65 -9.22
N LEU A 150 2.27 -3.40 -8.82
CA LEU A 150 2.40 -2.26 -9.73
C LEU A 150 3.63 -2.37 -10.62
N ASP A 151 4.72 -2.96 -10.12
CA ASP A 151 5.91 -3.24 -10.93
C ASP A 151 5.60 -4.16 -12.12
N LYS A 152 4.72 -5.16 -11.93
CA LYS A 152 4.30 -6.06 -13.02
C LYS A 152 3.44 -5.34 -14.05
N ILE A 153 2.51 -4.50 -13.61
CA ILE A 153 1.63 -3.72 -14.52
C ILE A 153 2.47 -2.78 -15.39
N THR A 154 3.40 -2.07 -14.77
CA THR A 154 4.28 -1.15 -15.49
C THR A 154 5.10 -1.86 -16.57
N LYS A 155 5.69 -3.01 -16.24
CA LYS A 155 6.46 -3.81 -17.22
C LYS A 155 5.61 -4.28 -18.40
N LEU A 156 4.37 -4.71 -18.14
CA LEU A 156 3.45 -5.14 -19.21
C LEU A 156 3.06 -3.99 -20.14
N ASN A 157 2.87 -2.79 -19.60
CA ASN A 157 2.56 -1.61 -20.41
C ASN A 157 3.73 -1.22 -21.32
N TYR A 158 4.99 -1.34 -20.87
CA TYR A 158 6.16 -1.08 -21.71
C TYR A 158 6.29 -2.09 -22.86
N VAL A 159 6.03 -3.37 -22.62
CA VAL A 159 6.11 -4.41 -23.66
C VAL A 159 5.08 -4.19 -24.77
N ASN A 160 3.88 -3.69 -24.43
CA ASN A 160 2.83 -3.42 -25.43
C ASN A 160 3.13 -2.18 -26.30
N VAL A 161 3.96 -1.25 -25.85
CA VAL A 161 4.35 -0.05 -26.61
C VAL A 161 5.46 -0.35 -27.63
N GLU A 162 6.27 -1.39 -27.40
CA GLU A 162 7.33 -1.77 -28.34
C GLU A 162 6.85 -2.63 -29.55
N ILE A 163 5.56 -2.99 -29.59
CA ILE A 163 4.98 -3.84 -30.66
C ILE A 163 4.16 -3.04 -31.69
N GLU A 164 3.94 -1.74 -31.48
CA GLU A 164 3.37 -0.81 -32.46
C GLU A 164 4.48 -0.06 -33.22
#